data_920a88e9ab9e72f2ff65f1fa96ac138f
#
_entry.id   920a88e9ab9e72f2ff65f1fa96ac138f
#
_cell.length_a   1.000
_cell.length_b   1.000
_cell.length_c   1.000
_cell.angle_alpha   90.00
_cell.angle_beta   90.00
_cell.angle_gamma   90.00
#
_symmetry.space_group_name_H-M   'P 1'
#
loop_
_entity.id
_entity.type
_entity.pdbx_description
1 polymer ?
#
loop_
_entity_poly.entity_id
_entity_poly.type
_entity_poly.pdbx_seq_one_letter_code
_entity_poly.pdbx_strand_id
1 'polypeptide(L)'
;MIKTKFTEMFGIEKPIVQGGMQHLGIAEFASLVCNAGGMGTINITCYPGIDEFHEDVIKMKEFTNNKPFIVNISLVPDLTKGEEIFKYIDVCAKEGVAAIEFAGASPVEFMPACKEAGIKIIHKSPNAKVAASMARKGADVITIAGYEVAGHPSMDGIGTFVIANKAAKVCAEYGVPVLAAGGVADGKGLAAALALGVQGVVMGTRFVATAECPISDNHKEWLLEHTEKDTVIVQKSIHNAARVANNMAAKLTLEMEKRETTLEELMTVIAGRLSKKCYKNGDIDGGIYALGPAMGLINDIKPVQQLMDDMVAEAEEVINGLKASIY
;
A
#
# COMPACT_ATOMS: atom_id res chain seq x y z
N MET A 1 -10.18 10.39 17.71
CA MET A 1 -9.67 8.99 17.65
C MET A 1 -10.77 8.07 17.14
N ILE A 2 -10.54 7.37 16.03
CA ILE A 2 -11.53 6.45 15.45
C ILE A 2 -11.17 5.02 15.84
N LYS A 3 -11.94 4.41 16.76
CA LYS A 3 -11.72 3.03 17.20
C LYS A 3 -12.30 2.03 16.22
N THR A 4 -11.50 1.08 15.80
CA THR A 4 -11.89 -0.04 14.95
C THR A 4 -11.21 -1.33 15.43
N LYS A 5 -11.67 -2.51 14.99
CA LYS A 5 -10.97 -3.77 15.31
C LYS A 5 -9.49 -3.74 14.92
N PHE A 6 -9.15 -3.05 13.82
CA PHE A 6 -7.77 -2.91 13.37
C PHE A 6 -6.95 -2.04 14.33
N THR A 7 -7.46 -0.88 14.75
CA THR A 7 -6.74 -0.02 15.70
C THR A 7 -6.57 -0.67 17.06
N GLU A 8 -7.56 -1.41 17.53
CA GLU A 8 -7.48 -2.16 18.80
C GLU A 8 -6.49 -3.32 18.72
N MET A 9 -6.45 -4.05 17.58
CA MET A 9 -5.53 -5.18 17.36
C MET A 9 -4.05 -4.75 17.47
N PHE A 10 -3.71 -3.56 16.98
CA PHE A 10 -2.33 -3.07 16.92
C PHE A 10 -2.01 -1.99 17.95
N GLY A 11 -2.98 -1.53 18.73
CA GLY A 11 -2.78 -0.45 19.71
C GLY A 11 -2.44 0.90 19.05
N ILE A 12 -2.99 1.18 17.88
CA ILE A 12 -2.78 2.43 17.14
C ILE A 12 -3.98 3.37 17.26
N GLU A 13 -3.79 4.66 16.97
CA GLU A 13 -4.80 5.70 17.18
C GLU A 13 -5.68 5.94 15.95
N LYS A 14 -5.12 5.76 14.76
CA LYS A 14 -5.72 6.11 13.48
C LYS A 14 -5.80 4.90 12.56
N PRO A 15 -6.96 4.58 11.98
CA PRO A 15 -7.12 3.43 11.10
C PRO A 15 -6.59 3.70 9.69
N ILE A 16 -5.35 4.19 9.61
CA ILE A 16 -4.68 4.62 8.39
C ILE A 16 -3.33 3.91 8.28
N VAL A 17 -3.10 3.25 7.16
CA VAL A 17 -1.86 2.52 6.84
C VAL A 17 -1.20 3.15 5.62
N GLN A 18 0.09 3.41 5.71
CA GLN A 18 0.91 3.64 4.53
C GLN A 18 1.19 2.30 3.86
N GLY A 19 0.75 2.12 2.62
CA GLY A 19 0.98 0.89 1.88
C GLY A 19 2.46 0.65 1.55
N GLY A 20 2.83 -0.60 1.36
CA GLY A 20 4.17 -0.97 0.90
C GLY A 20 4.43 -0.37 -0.49
N MET A 21 5.40 0.53 -0.59
CA MET A 21 5.76 1.23 -1.82
C MET A 21 7.22 0.92 -2.20
N GLN A 22 7.43 0.45 -3.42
CA GLN A 22 8.77 0.20 -3.93
C GLN A 22 9.60 1.49 -3.90
N HIS A 23 10.83 1.42 -3.41
CA HIS A 23 11.79 2.52 -3.21
C HIS A 23 11.42 3.57 -2.16
N LEU A 24 10.18 3.62 -1.67
CA LEU A 24 9.70 4.63 -0.73
C LEU A 24 9.32 4.06 0.64
N GLY A 25 9.06 2.75 0.73
CA GLY A 25 8.75 2.06 1.99
C GLY A 25 10.01 1.76 2.79
N ILE A 26 10.63 2.78 3.36
CA ILE A 26 11.86 2.74 4.16
C ILE A 26 11.61 3.31 5.56
N ALA A 27 12.48 3.02 6.53
CA ALA A 27 12.28 3.39 7.92
C ALA A 27 12.11 4.90 8.13
N GLU A 28 12.93 5.72 7.46
CA GLU A 28 12.86 7.18 7.58
C GLU A 28 11.49 7.74 7.24
N PHE A 29 10.79 7.15 6.27
CA PHE A 29 9.47 7.62 5.85
C PHE A 29 8.33 6.91 6.60
N ALA A 30 8.40 5.59 6.72
CA ALA A 30 7.35 4.79 7.35
C ALA A 30 7.19 5.11 8.86
N SER A 31 8.29 5.43 9.55
CA SER A 31 8.26 5.80 10.97
C SER A 31 7.43 7.04 11.26
N LEU A 32 7.38 8.00 10.33
CA LEU A 32 6.58 9.21 10.47
C LEU A 32 5.07 8.89 10.56
N VAL A 33 4.63 7.89 9.80
CA VAL A 33 3.23 7.43 9.85
C VAL A 33 2.90 6.73 11.17
N CYS A 34 3.83 5.91 11.69
CA CYS A 34 3.68 5.30 13.02
C CYS A 34 3.66 6.37 14.12
N ASN A 35 4.52 7.39 14.02
CA ASN A 35 4.59 8.48 14.99
C ASN A 35 3.34 9.36 14.93
N ALA A 36 2.73 9.51 13.75
CA ALA A 36 1.45 10.19 13.57
C ALA A 36 0.23 9.35 14.01
N GLY A 37 0.42 8.18 14.61
CA GLY A 37 -0.64 7.35 15.19
C GLY A 37 -1.29 6.35 14.25
N GLY A 38 -0.76 6.16 13.03
CA GLY A 38 -1.16 5.13 12.07
C GLY A 38 -0.21 3.95 12.04
N MET A 39 -0.10 3.30 10.90
CA MET A 39 0.83 2.18 10.67
C MET A 39 1.65 2.38 9.41
N GLY A 40 2.96 2.58 9.55
CA GLY A 40 3.91 2.65 8.46
C GLY A 40 4.29 1.25 7.96
N THR A 41 4.69 1.16 6.68
CA THR A 41 5.10 -0.10 6.07
C THR A 41 6.46 0.06 5.38
N ILE A 42 7.44 -0.76 5.79
CA ILE A 42 8.69 -0.93 5.05
C ILE A 42 8.56 -2.08 4.06
N ASN A 43 9.24 -1.98 2.92
CA ASN A 43 9.10 -2.94 1.83
C ASN A 43 10.43 -3.60 1.53
N ILE A 44 10.51 -4.93 1.57
CA ILE A 44 11.75 -5.68 1.34
C ILE A 44 12.42 -5.35 0.00
N THR A 45 11.65 -4.94 -1.02
CA THR A 45 12.20 -4.58 -2.33
C THR A 45 12.96 -3.24 -2.36
N CYS A 46 12.96 -2.49 -1.26
CA CYS A 46 13.74 -1.25 -1.14
C CYS A 46 15.23 -1.52 -0.88
N TYR A 47 15.57 -2.73 -0.45
CA TYR A 47 16.92 -3.11 0.01
C TYR A 47 17.60 -4.06 -0.97
N PRO A 48 18.93 -3.98 -1.13
CA PRO A 48 19.69 -4.88 -1.98
C PRO A 48 19.82 -6.30 -1.39
N GLY A 49 19.70 -6.44 -0.06
CA GLY A 49 19.81 -7.71 0.62
C GLY A 49 19.19 -7.71 2.02
N ILE A 50 19.36 -8.84 2.71
CA ILE A 50 18.79 -9.10 4.03
C ILE A 50 19.45 -8.24 5.12
N ASP A 51 20.74 -7.96 5.00
CA ASP A 51 21.49 -7.21 6.01
C ASP A 51 21.03 -5.74 6.04
N GLU A 52 20.92 -5.09 4.89
CA GLU A 52 20.41 -3.72 4.79
C GLU A 52 18.94 -3.62 5.19
N PHE A 53 18.14 -4.66 4.90
CA PHE A 53 16.78 -4.75 5.41
C PHE A 53 16.76 -4.83 6.94
N HIS A 54 17.60 -5.68 7.53
CA HIS A 54 17.67 -5.82 8.98
C HIS A 54 18.11 -4.52 9.68
N GLU A 55 19.12 -3.84 9.14
CA GLU A 55 19.53 -2.53 9.63
C GLU A 55 18.36 -1.52 9.63
N ASP A 56 17.55 -1.53 8.58
CA ASP A 56 16.42 -0.62 8.46
C ASP A 56 15.25 -0.99 9.39
N VAL A 57 15.03 -2.28 9.67
CA VAL A 57 14.10 -2.74 10.71
C VAL A 57 14.54 -2.22 12.09
N ILE A 58 15.84 -2.24 12.41
CA ILE A 58 16.37 -1.67 13.67
C ILE A 58 16.11 -0.16 13.73
N LYS A 59 16.44 0.58 12.66
CA LYS A 59 16.13 2.04 12.58
C LYS A 59 14.65 2.32 12.75
N MET A 60 13.78 1.50 12.14
CA MET A 60 12.33 1.66 12.27
C MET A 60 11.88 1.58 13.73
N LYS A 61 12.44 0.64 14.51
CA LYS A 61 12.17 0.50 15.95
C LYS A 61 12.66 1.71 16.74
N GLU A 62 13.86 2.19 16.44
CA GLU A 62 14.44 3.36 17.08
C GLU A 62 13.61 4.62 16.81
N PHE A 63 13.30 4.90 15.55
CA PHE A 63 12.54 6.09 15.13
C PHE A 63 11.10 6.10 15.64
N THR A 64 10.50 4.94 15.87
CA THR A 64 9.13 4.81 16.36
C THR A 64 9.03 4.59 17.85
N ASN A 65 10.15 4.45 18.56
CA ASN A 65 10.17 4.00 19.95
C ASN A 65 9.37 2.70 20.14
N ASN A 66 9.61 1.72 19.28
CA ASN A 66 8.96 0.40 19.23
C ASN A 66 7.44 0.42 18.99
N LYS A 67 6.89 1.47 18.39
CA LYS A 67 5.50 1.43 17.90
C LYS A 67 5.35 0.36 16.82
N PRO A 68 4.14 -0.23 16.67
CA PRO A 68 3.90 -1.28 15.67
C PRO A 68 4.06 -0.74 14.24
N PHE A 69 4.61 -1.58 13.37
CA PHE A 69 4.74 -1.32 11.93
C PHE A 69 4.60 -2.61 11.12
N ILE A 70 4.47 -2.47 9.81
CA ILE A 70 4.29 -3.56 8.86
C ILE A 70 5.56 -3.74 8.03
N VAL A 71 5.91 -4.99 7.75
CA VAL A 71 6.86 -5.36 6.67
C VAL A 71 6.06 -5.88 5.49
N ASN A 72 6.22 -5.28 4.30
CA ASN A 72 5.58 -5.77 3.08
C ASN A 72 6.51 -6.73 2.34
N ILE A 73 6.00 -7.91 2.01
CA ILE A 73 6.66 -8.96 1.21
C ILE A 73 5.82 -9.23 -0.03
N SER A 74 6.35 -8.87 -1.19
CA SER A 74 5.70 -9.18 -2.47
C SER A 74 6.15 -10.54 -2.97
N LEU A 75 5.21 -11.49 -3.01
CA LEU A 75 5.44 -12.84 -3.51
C LEU A 75 5.26 -12.85 -5.03
N VAL A 76 6.30 -12.49 -5.76
CA VAL A 76 6.34 -12.60 -7.22
C VAL A 76 7.12 -13.87 -7.55
N PRO A 77 6.50 -14.89 -8.19
CA PRO A 77 7.05 -16.24 -8.29
C PRO A 77 8.47 -16.34 -8.85
N ASP A 78 8.84 -15.42 -9.75
CA ASP A 78 10.14 -15.46 -10.43
C ASP A 78 11.20 -14.51 -9.83
N LEU A 79 10.83 -13.69 -8.83
CA LEU A 79 11.73 -12.65 -8.28
C LEU A 79 12.26 -12.97 -6.88
N THR A 80 11.54 -13.80 -6.10
CA THR A 80 11.97 -14.11 -4.73
C THR A 80 11.82 -15.60 -4.47
N LYS A 81 12.93 -16.28 -4.18
CA LYS A 81 12.92 -17.71 -3.87
C LYS A 81 12.28 -17.94 -2.50
N GLY A 82 11.49 -19.00 -2.35
CA GLY A 82 10.78 -19.31 -1.10
C GLY A 82 11.71 -19.35 0.13
N GLU A 83 12.90 -19.93 -0.01
CA GLU A 83 13.91 -19.98 1.06
C GLU A 83 14.38 -18.60 1.54
N GLU A 84 14.40 -17.59 0.65
CA GLU A 84 14.77 -16.23 1.03
C GLU A 84 13.69 -15.54 1.85
N ILE A 85 12.42 -15.85 1.61
CA ILE A 85 11.30 -15.29 2.38
C ILE A 85 11.40 -15.68 3.86
N PHE A 86 11.79 -16.91 4.17
CA PHE A 86 11.97 -17.34 5.56
C PHE A 86 13.04 -16.51 6.28
N LYS A 87 14.13 -16.10 5.60
CA LYS A 87 15.14 -15.22 6.22
C LYS A 87 14.58 -13.85 6.59
N TYR A 88 13.71 -13.27 5.76
CA TYR A 88 13.02 -12.02 6.09
C TYR A 88 12.06 -12.20 7.28
N ILE A 89 11.35 -13.34 7.35
CA ILE A 89 10.47 -13.68 8.48
C ILE A 89 11.31 -13.84 9.75
N ASP A 90 12.46 -14.49 9.68
CA ASP A 90 13.37 -14.67 10.83
C ASP A 90 13.85 -13.33 11.38
N VAL A 91 14.22 -12.38 10.50
CA VAL A 91 14.55 -11.00 10.92
C VAL A 91 13.35 -10.34 11.59
N CYS A 92 12.17 -10.44 10.98
CA CYS A 92 10.94 -9.88 11.57
C CYS A 92 10.62 -10.48 12.94
N ALA A 93 10.81 -11.79 13.10
CA ALA A 93 10.61 -12.51 14.35
C ALA A 93 11.59 -12.05 15.43
N LYS A 94 12.89 -12.00 15.11
CA LYS A 94 13.96 -11.54 15.99
C LYS A 94 13.72 -10.12 16.51
N GLU A 95 13.27 -9.24 15.62
CA GLU A 95 13.07 -7.83 15.94
C GLU A 95 11.67 -7.51 16.48
N GLY A 96 10.75 -8.48 16.56
CA GLY A 96 9.41 -8.29 17.09
C GLY A 96 8.51 -7.42 16.20
N VAL A 97 8.61 -7.58 14.88
CA VAL A 97 7.76 -6.87 13.92
C VAL A 97 6.30 -7.23 14.14
N ALA A 98 5.43 -6.23 14.19
CA ALA A 98 4.01 -6.44 14.54
C ALA A 98 3.23 -7.22 13.48
N ALA A 99 3.49 -6.98 12.20
CA ALA A 99 2.79 -7.64 11.11
C ALA A 99 3.64 -7.77 9.83
N ILE A 100 3.36 -8.81 9.05
CA ILE A 100 3.85 -8.95 7.67
C ILE A 100 2.65 -8.88 6.73
N GLU A 101 2.69 -7.95 5.75
CA GLU A 101 1.75 -7.90 4.63
C GLU A 101 2.30 -8.69 3.45
N PHE A 102 1.63 -9.77 3.08
CA PHE A 102 1.93 -10.52 1.87
C PHE A 102 1.06 -10.03 0.71
N ALA A 103 1.69 -9.75 -0.43
CA ALA A 103 1.04 -9.37 -1.68
C ALA A 103 1.43 -10.31 -2.82
N GLY A 104 0.59 -10.45 -3.84
CA GLY A 104 0.85 -11.31 -5.00
C GLY A 104 0.35 -12.74 -4.78
N ALA A 105 1.27 -13.72 -4.71
CA ALA A 105 0.91 -15.12 -4.53
C ALA A 105 0.41 -15.45 -3.11
N SER A 106 -0.08 -16.68 -2.94
CA SER A 106 -0.58 -17.16 -1.64
C SER A 106 0.55 -17.35 -0.61
N PRO A 107 0.44 -16.78 0.60
CA PRO A 107 1.47 -16.90 1.64
C PRO A 107 1.31 -18.14 2.53
N VAL A 108 0.47 -19.09 2.18
CA VAL A 108 0.09 -20.22 3.05
C VAL A 108 1.31 -21.01 3.56
N GLU A 109 2.34 -21.13 2.74
CA GLU A 109 3.60 -21.79 3.10
C GLU A 109 4.33 -21.07 4.25
N PHE A 110 4.24 -19.74 4.32
CA PHE A 110 4.95 -18.89 5.28
C PHE A 110 4.16 -18.62 6.55
N MET A 111 2.84 -18.84 6.52
CA MET A 111 1.94 -18.54 7.64
C MET A 111 2.30 -19.27 8.95
N PRO A 112 2.74 -20.55 8.95
CA PRO A 112 3.14 -21.21 10.17
C PRO A 112 4.29 -20.51 10.89
N ALA A 113 5.35 -20.12 10.16
CA ALA A 113 6.51 -19.41 10.72
C ALA A 113 6.11 -18.05 11.32
N CYS A 114 5.26 -17.28 10.64
CA CYS A 114 4.74 -16.02 11.17
C CYS A 114 3.94 -16.22 12.47
N LYS A 115 3.09 -17.24 12.52
CA LYS A 115 2.28 -17.54 13.71
C LYS A 115 3.11 -18.00 14.90
N GLU A 116 4.11 -18.84 14.68
CA GLU A 116 5.07 -19.28 15.69
C GLU A 116 5.82 -18.08 16.29
N ALA A 117 6.20 -17.10 15.45
CA ALA A 117 6.84 -15.88 15.86
C ALA A 117 5.89 -14.82 16.48
N GLY A 118 4.58 -15.08 16.51
CA GLY A 118 3.59 -14.11 17.01
C GLY A 118 3.33 -12.94 16.08
N ILE A 119 3.83 -12.99 14.82
CA ILE A 119 3.67 -11.94 13.82
C ILE A 119 2.27 -12.04 13.20
N LYS A 120 1.53 -10.92 13.14
CA LYS A 120 0.24 -10.85 12.48
C LYS A 120 0.39 -10.93 10.96
N ILE A 121 -0.52 -11.66 10.33
CA ILE A 121 -0.50 -11.89 8.88
C ILE A 121 -1.55 -11.00 8.22
N ILE A 122 -1.11 -10.08 7.39
CA ILE A 122 -1.97 -9.27 6.52
C ILE A 122 -1.86 -9.82 5.10
N HIS A 123 -2.98 -10.06 4.43
CA HIS A 123 -2.96 -10.47 3.03
C HIS A 123 -3.60 -9.43 2.13
N LYS A 124 -2.84 -8.93 1.15
CA LYS A 124 -3.35 -8.03 0.12
C LYS A 124 -4.06 -8.84 -0.97
N SER A 125 -5.37 -8.79 -0.93
CA SER A 125 -6.26 -9.60 -1.77
C SER A 125 -6.77 -8.81 -2.98
N PRO A 126 -6.73 -9.39 -4.20
CA PRO A 126 -7.21 -8.72 -5.40
C PRO A 126 -8.75 -8.77 -5.55
N ASN A 127 -9.42 -9.68 -4.85
CA ASN A 127 -10.88 -9.83 -4.91
C ASN A 127 -11.44 -10.52 -3.65
N ALA A 128 -12.76 -10.45 -3.47
CA ALA A 128 -13.44 -10.98 -2.29
C ALA A 128 -13.34 -12.50 -2.14
N LYS A 129 -13.19 -13.26 -3.24
CA LYS A 129 -13.02 -14.72 -3.18
C LYS A 129 -11.67 -15.09 -2.56
N VAL A 130 -10.61 -14.41 -2.97
CA VAL A 130 -9.27 -14.57 -2.38
C VAL A 130 -9.27 -14.09 -0.94
N ALA A 131 -9.89 -12.94 -0.64
CA ALA A 131 -10.04 -12.41 0.71
C ALA A 131 -10.68 -13.42 1.66
N ALA A 132 -11.84 -13.99 1.33
CA ALA A 132 -12.51 -15.03 2.11
C ALA A 132 -11.64 -16.30 2.27
N SER A 133 -10.93 -16.71 1.21
CA SER A 133 -10.04 -17.87 1.28
C SER A 133 -8.88 -17.63 2.25
N MET A 134 -8.26 -16.45 2.24
CA MET A 134 -7.14 -16.13 3.13
C MET A 134 -7.60 -15.92 4.57
N ALA A 135 -8.76 -15.29 4.79
CA ALA A 135 -9.38 -15.19 6.11
C ALA A 135 -9.63 -16.59 6.72
N ARG A 136 -10.23 -17.50 5.94
CA ARG A 136 -10.46 -18.90 6.36
C ARG A 136 -9.16 -19.65 6.67
N LYS A 137 -8.08 -19.36 5.96
CA LYS A 137 -6.76 -19.99 6.16
C LYS A 137 -5.98 -19.39 7.33
N GLY A 138 -6.48 -18.32 7.93
CA GLY A 138 -5.96 -17.75 9.16
C GLY A 138 -5.07 -16.52 8.94
N ALA A 139 -5.30 -15.72 7.90
CA ALA A 139 -4.83 -14.34 7.87
C ALA A 139 -5.53 -13.55 8.98
N ASP A 140 -4.79 -12.67 9.67
CA ASP A 140 -5.32 -11.86 10.77
C ASP A 140 -6.03 -10.60 10.25
N VAL A 141 -5.60 -10.08 9.11
CA VAL A 141 -6.16 -8.88 8.44
C VAL A 141 -6.16 -9.09 6.93
N ILE A 142 -7.15 -8.55 6.25
CA ILE A 142 -7.20 -8.50 4.79
C ILE A 142 -7.07 -7.04 4.32
N THR A 143 -6.13 -6.74 3.44
CA THR A 143 -6.14 -5.53 2.62
C THR A 143 -6.85 -5.86 1.31
N ILE A 144 -8.01 -5.30 1.03
CA ILE A 144 -8.70 -5.46 -0.25
C ILE A 144 -8.33 -4.35 -1.22
N ALA A 145 -7.83 -4.73 -2.39
CA ALA A 145 -7.41 -3.80 -3.43
C ALA A 145 -8.53 -3.56 -4.45
N GLY A 146 -9.06 -2.34 -4.48
CA GLY A 146 -9.98 -1.90 -5.54
C GLY A 146 -9.23 -1.60 -6.84
N TYR A 147 -9.98 -1.40 -7.93
CA TYR A 147 -9.38 -1.13 -9.24
C TYR A 147 -8.59 0.20 -9.29
N GLU A 148 -8.87 1.12 -8.35
CA GLU A 148 -8.20 2.42 -8.21
C GLU A 148 -6.81 2.35 -7.54
N VAL A 149 -6.35 1.18 -7.11
CA VAL A 149 -5.00 1.07 -6.53
C VAL A 149 -3.92 1.41 -7.56
N ALA A 150 -2.86 2.02 -7.07
CA ALA A 150 -1.59 2.14 -7.77
C ALA A 150 -0.86 0.78 -7.81
N GLY A 151 0.03 0.58 -8.76
CA GLY A 151 0.70 -0.70 -8.96
C GLY A 151 -0.26 -1.74 -9.52
N HIS A 152 -0.39 -2.90 -8.92
CA HIS A 152 -1.05 -4.08 -9.50
C HIS A 152 -2.54 -4.22 -9.07
N PRO A 153 -3.52 -3.60 -9.78
CA PRO A 153 -4.93 -3.79 -9.52
C PRO A 153 -5.41 -5.16 -10.01
N SER A 154 -6.52 -5.65 -9.45
CA SER A 154 -7.23 -6.76 -10.07
C SER A 154 -7.77 -6.36 -11.43
N MET A 155 -7.53 -7.20 -12.44
CA MET A 155 -8.05 -6.96 -13.79
C MET A 155 -9.56 -7.26 -13.94
N ASP A 156 -10.23 -7.65 -12.83
CA ASP A 156 -11.70 -7.74 -12.80
C ASP A 156 -12.36 -6.34 -12.94
N GLY A 157 -11.60 -5.25 -12.80
CA GLY A 157 -12.07 -3.88 -12.98
C GLY A 157 -13.05 -3.39 -11.92
N ILE A 158 -13.10 -4.03 -10.74
CA ILE A 158 -14.08 -3.71 -9.70
C ILE A 158 -13.53 -2.60 -8.79
N GLY A 159 -14.24 -1.48 -8.73
CA GLY A 159 -13.90 -0.33 -7.91
C GLY A 159 -13.95 -0.60 -6.41
N THR A 160 -13.22 0.22 -5.64
CA THR A 160 -13.04 0.07 -4.19
C THR A 160 -14.37 0.08 -3.44
N PHE A 161 -15.33 0.92 -3.84
CA PHE A 161 -16.63 1.02 -3.18
C PHE A 161 -17.41 -0.31 -3.17
N VAL A 162 -17.35 -1.05 -4.28
CA VAL A 162 -18.03 -2.35 -4.40
C VAL A 162 -17.24 -3.46 -3.71
N ILE A 163 -15.92 -3.51 -3.99
CA ILE A 163 -15.12 -4.66 -3.54
C ILE A 163 -14.88 -4.62 -2.02
N ALA A 164 -14.71 -3.43 -1.42
CA ALA A 164 -14.53 -3.27 0.01
C ALA A 164 -15.78 -3.72 0.80
N ASN A 165 -16.99 -3.30 0.37
CA ASN A 165 -18.23 -3.75 0.99
C ASN A 165 -18.38 -5.28 0.92
N LYS A 166 -18.09 -5.87 -0.25
CA LYS A 166 -18.18 -7.33 -0.42
C LYS A 166 -17.15 -8.06 0.43
N ALA A 167 -15.91 -7.58 0.46
CA ALA A 167 -14.85 -8.20 1.26
C ALA A 167 -15.15 -8.10 2.77
N ALA A 168 -15.62 -6.95 3.26
CA ALA A 168 -16.02 -6.77 4.65
C ALA A 168 -17.07 -7.81 5.06
N LYS A 169 -18.09 -8.04 4.22
CA LYS A 169 -19.15 -9.04 4.49
C LYS A 169 -18.60 -10.47 4.56
N VAL A 170 -17.81 -10.92 3.57
CA VAL A 170 -17.34 -12.30 3.52
C VAL A 170 -16.24 -12.59 4.55
N CYS A 171 -15.44 -11.61 4.94
CA CYS A 171 -14.41 -11.78 5.97
C CYS A 171 -14.99 -11.70 7.40
N ALA A 172 -16.14 -11.05 7.58
CA ALA A 172 -16.83 -10.98 8.87
C ALA A 172 -17.21 -12.38 9.40
N GLU A 173 -17.51 -13.34 8.52
CA GLU A 173 -17.81 -14.73 8.86
C GLU A 173 -16.64 -15.41 9.61
N TYR A 174 -15.42 -14.93 9.39
CA TYR A 174 -14.20 -15.43 10.03
C TYR A 174 -13.68 -14.50 11.14
N GLY A 175 -14.39 -13.39 11.42
CA GLY A 175 -13.97 -12.38 12.40
C GLY A 175 -12.77 -11.54 11.96
N VAL A 176 -12.34 -11.62 10.69
CA VAL A 176 -11.15 -10.97 10.15
C VAL A 176 -11.47 -9.56 9.69
N PRO A 177 -10.80 -8.52 10.24
CA PRO A 177 -10.95 -7.13 9.79
C PRO A 177 -10.40 -6.94 8.37
N VAL A 178 -11.05 -6.04 7.62
CA VAL A 178 -10.66 -5.67 6.26
C VAL A 178 -10.21 -4.21 6.22
N LEU A 179 -9.15 -3.92 5.51
CA LEU A 179 -8.69 -2.59 5.13
C LEU A 179 -8.99 -2.35 3.65
N ALA A 180 -9.41 -1.14 3.28
CA ALA A 180 -9.64 -0.78 1.88
C ALA A 180 -8.41 -0.07 1.30
N ALA A 181 -7.98 -0.48 0.11
CA ALA A 181 -6.91 0.15 -0.65
C ALA A 181 -7.41 0.64 -2.01
N GLY A 182 -7.02 1.86 -2.41
CA GLY A 182 -7.36 2.51 -3.66
C GLY A 182 -8.49 3.54 -3.53
N GLY A 183 -8.33 4.69 -4.18
CA GLY A 183 -9.33 5.74 -4.24
C GLY A 183 -9.47 6.63 -3.00
N VAL A 184 -8.68 6.42 -1.95
CA VAL A 184 -8.74 7.21 -0.71
C VAL A 184 -7.56 8.19 -0.62
N ALA A 185 -7.85 9.48 -0.38
CA ALA A 185 -6.85 10.52 -0.21
C ALA A 185 -7.20 11.55 0.88
N ASP A 186 -8.38 11.50 1.46
CA ASP A 186 -8.90 12.47 2.42
C ASP A 186 -9.77 11.81 3.51
N GLY A 187 -10.28 12.61 4.44
CA GLY A 187 -11.15 12.13 5.52
C GLY A 187 -12.52 11.68 5.04
N LYS A 188 -13.03 12.24 3.93
CA LYS A 188 -14.31 11.80 3.32
C LYS A 188 -14.17 10.37 2.81
N GLY A 189 -13.04 10.08 2.13
CA GLY A 189 -12.74 8.72 1.70
C GLY A 189 -12.57 7.75 2.86
N LEU A 190 -11.94 8.17 3.96
CA LEU A 190 -11.85 7.37 5.20
C LEU A 190 -13.23 7.09 5.79
N ALA A 191 -14.08 8.11 5.96
CA ALA A 191 -15.45 7.96 6.49
C ALA A 191 -16.30 7.04 5.61
N ALA A 192 -16.24 7.21 4.29
CA ALA A 192 -16.94 6.36 3.33
C ALA A 192 -16.47 4.90 3.41
N ALA A 193 -15.16 4.66 3.49
CA ALA A 193 -14.61 3.32 3.64
C ALA A 193 -15.11 2.64 4.93
N LEU A 194 -15.10 3.34 6.06
CA LEU A 194 -15.62 2.84 7.33
C LEU A 194 -17.13 2.51 7.24
N ALA A 195 -17.91 3.34 6.54
CA ALA A 195 -19.33 3.09 6.29
C ALA A 195 -19.59 1.81 5.46
N LEU A 196 -18.66 1.39 4.62
CA LEU A 196 -18.69 0.10 3.90
C LEU A 196 -18.40 -1.12 4.79
N GLY A 197 -18.06 -0.91 6.07
CA GLY A 197 -17.77 -1.97 7.05
C GLY A 197 -16.31 -2.39 7.14
N VAL A 198 -15.39 -1.73 6.43
CA VAL A 198 -13.96 -1.95 6.60
C VAL A 198 -13.46 -1.28 7.89
N GLN A 199 -12.27 -1.65 8.32
CA GLN A 199 -11.72 -1.27 9.64
C GLN A 199 -10.56 -0.25 9.52
N GLY A 200 -10.33 0.26 8.31
CA GLY A 200 -9.31 1.25 8.01
C GLY A 200 -8.98 1.29 6.52
N VAL A 201 -8.01 2.13 6.17
CA VAL A 201 -7.60 2.37 4.79
C VAL A 201 -6.10 2.19 4.61
N VAL A 202 -5.71 1.73 3.43
CA VAL A 202 -4.30 1.65 3.00
C VAL A 202 -4.10 2.62 1.85
N MET A 203 -3.20 3.58 2.01
CA MET A 203 -2.92 4.61 1.01
C MET A 203 -1.47 4.54 0.52
N GLY A 204 -1.29 4.79 -0.78
CA GLY A 204 0.04 5.00 -1.40
C GLY A 204 0.15 6.43 -1.94
N THR A 205 -0.63 6.74 -2.97
CA THR A 205 -0.58 8.00 -3.73
C THR A 205 -0.67 9.25 -2.84
N ARG A 206 -1.54 9.26 -1.82
CA ARG A 206 -1.64 10.38 -0.88
C ARG A 206 -0.36 10.57 -0.06
N PHE A 207 0.28 9.48 0.37
CA PHE A 207 1.56 9.55 1.07
C PHE A 207 2.72 9.97 0.16
N VAL A 208 2.68 9.63 -1.13
CA VAL A 208 3.65 10.15 -2.12
C VAL A 208 3.59 11.68 -2.17
N ALA A 209 2.42 12.28 -2.00
CA ALA A 209 2.19 13.72 -1.95
C ALA A 209 2.32 14.29 -0.52
N THR A 210 3.39 13.93 0.18
CA THR A 210 3.73 14.50 1.50
C THR A 210 5.10 15.17 1.46
N ALA A 211 5.33 16.11 2.37
CA ALA A 211 6.56 16.87 2.42
C ALA A 211 7.79 15.96 2.59
N GLU A 212 7.66 14.92 3.43
CA GLU A 212 8.75 14.03 3.80
C GLU A 212 8.93 12.83 2.86
N CYS A 213 8.01 12.62 1.89
CA CYS A 213 8.22 11.56 0.90
C CYS A 213 9.55 11.78 0.15
N PRO A 214 10.45 10.76 0.09
CA PRO A 214 11.81 10.93 -0.42
C PRO A 214 11.88 10.94 -1.96
N ILE A 215 11.08 11.79 -2.58
CA ILE A 215 11.08 12.07 -4.02
C ILE A 215 11.37 13.55 -4.26
N SER A 216 11.82 13.88 -5.47
CA SER A 216 12.09 15.28 -5.84
C SER A 216 10.80 16.12 -5.85
N ASP A 217 10.95 17.43 -5.67
CA ASP A 217 9.83 18.38 -5.73
C ASP A 217 9.14 18.37 -7.09
N ASN A 218 9.88 18.18 -8.19
CA ASN A 218 9.29 18.03 -9.52
C ASN A 218 8.22 16.93 -9.58
N HIS A 219 8.43 15.78 -8.90
CA HIS A 219 7.43 14.72 -8.86
C HIS A 219 6.20 15.11 -8.04
N LYS A 220 6.39 15.89 -6.97
CA LYS A 220 5.29 16.39 -6.14
C LYS A 220 4.48 17.44 -6.89
N GLU A 221 5.14 18.37 -7.58
CA GLU A 221 4.52 19.37 -8.44
C GLU A 221 3.74 18.72 -9.57
N TRP A 222 4.35 17.76 -10.28
CA TRP A 222 3.68 17.00 -11.33
C TRP A 222 2.39 16.34 -10.82
N LEU A 223 2.41 15.77 -9.61
CA LEU A 223 1.25 15.14 -9.02
C LEU A 223 0.12 16.15 -8.75
N LEU A 224 0.44 17.36 -8.31
CA LEU A 224 -0.55 18.43 -8.07
C LEU A 224 -1.14 19.02 -9.35
N GLU A 225 -0.41 18.98 -10.46
CA GLU A 225 -0.84 19.50 -11.77
C GLU A 225 -1.73 18.52 -12.55
N HIS A 226 -1.82 17.25 -12.09
CA HIS A 226 -2.50 16.17 -12.80
C HIS A 226 -3.75 15.71 -12.06
N THR A 227 -4.62 14.98 -12.77
CA THR A 227 -5.96 14.60 -12.31
C THR A 227 -6.13 13.09 -12.20
N GLU A 228 -7.30 12.64 -11.77
CA GLU A 228 -7.70 11.23 -11.74
C GLU A 228 -7.59 10.52 -13.10
N LYS A 229 -7.51 11.26 -14.21
CA LYS A 229 -7.41 10.74 -15.58
C LYS A 229 -5.99 10.45 -16.00
N ASP A 230 -5.00 10.98 -15.28
CA ASP A 230 -3.60 10.93 -15.67
C ASP A 230 -2.88 9.69 -15.13
N THR A 231 -3.61 8.57 -15.05
CA THR A 231 -3.05 7.24 -14.81
C THR A 231 -3.41 6.28 -15.92
N VAL A 232 -2.52 5.33 -16.21
CA VAL A 232 -2.76 4.28 -17.20
C VAL A 232 -2.36 2.91 -16.65
N ILE A 233 -2.86 1.84 -17.27
CA ILE A 233 -2.45 0.47 -16.95
C ILE A 233 -1.52 -0.03 -18.05
N VAL A 234 -0.31 -0.37 -17.68
CA VAL A 234 0.76 -0.93 -18.51
C VAL A 234 1.05 -2.38 -18.14
N GLN A 235 1.94 -3.05 -18.85
CA GLN A 235 2.42 -4.42 -18.57
C GLN A 235 1.33 -5.50 -18.70
N LYS A 236 0.30 -5.24 -19.49
CA LYS A 236 -0.75 -6.23 -19.77
C LYS A 236 -0.26 -7.39 -20.63
N SER A 237 0.63 -7.13 -21.56
CA SER A 237 1.23 -8.12 -22.46
C SER A 237 1.98 -9.24 -21.74
N ILE A 238 2.53 -8.93 -20.58
CA ILE A 238 3.28 -9.88 -19.74
C ILE A 238 2.48 -10.37 -18.51
N HIS A 239 1.15 -10.19 -18.53
CA HIS A 239 0.25 -10.60 -17.45
C HIS A 239 0.60 -10.01 -16.06
N ASN A 240 1.30 -8.87 -16.03
CA ASN A 240 1.70 -8.17 -14.81
C ASN A 240 1.15 -6.73 -14.80
N ALA A 241 -0.12 -6.56 -15.12
CA ALA A 241 -0.76 -5.27 -15.27
C ALA A 241 -0.50 -4.35 -14.07
N ALA A 242 0.00 -3.13 -14.32
CA ALA A 242 0.31 -2.15 -13.31
C ALA A 242 -0.27 -0.78 -13.66
N ARG A 243 -0.93 -0.13 -12.69
CA ARG A 243 -1.39 1.25 -12.80
C ARG A 243 -0.29 2.21 -12.43
N VAL A 244 0.04 3.11 -13.32
CA VAL A 244 1.14 4.06 -13.21
C VAL A 244 0.71 5.46 -13.68
N ALA A 245 1.51 6.47 -13.36
CA ALA A 245 1.41 7.82 -13.95
C ALA A 245 1.45 7.76 -15.48
N ASN A 246 0.64 8.56 -16.16
CA ASN A 246 0.57 8.63 -17.61
C ASN A 246 1.66 9.57 -18.18
N ASN A 247 2.92 9.28 -17.87
CA ASN A 247 4.10 9.98 -18.34
C ASN A 247 4.65 9.40 -19.66
N MET A 248 5.78 9.92 -20.16
CA MET A 248 6.38 9.44 -21.41
C MET A 248 6.84 7.98 -21.32
N ALA A 249 7.41 7.53 -20.18
CA ALA A 249 7.81 6.14 -20.00
C ALA A 249 6.60 5.19 -20.06
N ALA A 250 5.47 5.56 -19.46
CA ALA A 250 4.23 4.79 -19.55
C ALA A 250 3.67 4.75 -20.97
N LYS A 251 3.70 5.88 -21.69
CA LYS A 251 3.28 5.95 -23.11
C LYS A 251 4.17 5.09 -23.99
N LEU A 252 5.48 5.12 -23.76
CA LEU A 252 6.43 4.26 -24.49
C LEU A 252 6.16 2.77 -24.19
N THR A 253 5.90 2.41 -22.95
CA THR A 253 5.53 1.04 -22.58
C THR A 253 4.27 0.59 -23.32
N LEU A 254 3.22 1.42 -23.35
CA LEU A 254 1.99 1.11 -24.11
C LEU A 254 2.23 0.98 -25.62
N GLU A 255 3.14 1.77 -26.19
CA GLU A 255 3.51 1.67 -27.61
C GLU A 255 4.22 0.35 -27.88
N MET A 256 5.14 -0.06 -27.01
CA MET A 256 5.83 -1.35 -27.10
C MET A 256 4.83 -2.52 -27.00
N GLU A 257 3.82 -2.42 -26.14
CA GLU A 257 2.78 -3.45 -25.94
C GLU A 257 1.76 -3.58 -27.09
N LYS A 258 1.80 -2.70 -28.12
CA LYS A 258 0.98 -2.88 -29.32
C LYS A 258 1.46 -4.04 -30.22
N ARG A 259 2.67 -4.51 -30.01
CA ARG A 259 3.26 -5.68 -30.65
C ARG A 259 3.57 -6.75 -29.62
N GLU A 260 3.86 -7.94 -30.06
CA GLU A 260 4.41 -8.96 -29.18
C GLU A 260 5.72 -8.46 -28.58
N THR A 261 5.78 -8.36 -27.24
CA THR A 261 6.88 -7.75 -26.50
C THR A 261 7.25 -8.63 -25.32
N THR A 262 8.56 -8.86 -25.15
CA THR A 262 9.08 -9.65 -24.03
C THR A 262 9.29 -8.81 -22.77
N LEU A 263 9.38 -9.49 -21.62
CA LEU A 263 9.75 -8.82 -20.36
C LEU A 263 11.11 -8.12 -20.50
N GLU A 264 12.10 -8.74 -21.15
CA GLU A 264 13.43 -8.18 -21.33
C GLU A 264 13.40 -6.85 -22.09
N GLU A 265 12.63 -6.76 -23.17
CA GLU A 265 12.42 -5.52 -23.91
C GLU A 265 11.76 -4.45 -23.02
N LEU A 266 10.69 -4.80 -22.31
CA LEU A 266 10.01 -3.86 -21.42
C LEU A 266 10.90 -3.38 -20.29
N MET A 267 11.80 -4.20 -19.74
CA MET A 267 12.72 -3.84 -18.68
C MET A 267 13.65 -2.67 -19.02
N THR A 268 13.81 -2.34 -20.30
CA THR A 268 14.52 -1.13 -20.73
C THR A 268 13.83 0.16 -20.31
N VAL A 269 12.52 0.12 -20.04
CA VAL A 269 11.68 1.26 -19.67
C VAL A 269 11.10 1.11 -18.26
N ILE A 270 10.65 -0.09 -17.88
CA ILE A 270 9.90 -0.32 -16.64
C ILE A 270 10.79 -0.71 -15.44
N ALA A 271 12.09 -0.93 -15.63
CA ALA A 271 12.94 -1.39 -14.54
C ALA A 271 12.94 -0.43 -13.34
N GLY A 272 12.67 -0.95 -12.14
CA GLY A 272 12.57 -0.13 -10.93
C GLY A 272 13.80 0.72 -10.64
N ARG A 273 15.02 0.29 -11.06
CA ARG A 273 16.23 1.11 -10.95
C ARG A 273 16.14 2.46 -11.67
N LEU A 274 15.35 2.53 -12.77
CA LEU A 274 15.11 3.78 -13.50
C LEU A 274 14.27 4.73 -12.65
N SER A 275 13.15 4.26 -12.15
CA SER A 275 12.26 5.03 -11.25
C SER A 275 13.02 5.52 -10.01
N LYS A 276 13.84 4.66 -9.39
CA LYS A 276 14.67 5.02 -8.23
C LYS A 276 15.65 6.16 -8.54
N LYS A 277 16.27 6.14 -9.72
CA LYS A 277 17.15 7.22 -10.20
C LYS A 277 16.35 8.51 -10.42
N CYS A 278 15.21 8.39 -11.08
CA CYS A 278 14.37 9.51 -11.45
C CYS A 278 13.74 10.22 -10.25
N TYR A 279 13.33 9.50 -9.22
CA TYR A 279 12.88 10.09 -7.95
C TYR A 279 13.93 11.03 -7.33
N LYS A 280 15.22 10.75 -7.54
CA LYS A 280 16.32 11.58 -6.99
C LYS A 280 16.68 12.77 -7.87
N ASN A 281 16.66 12.59 -9.19
CA ASN A 281 17.11 13.62 -10.13
C ASN A 281 15.99 14.50 -10.71
N GLY A 282 14.72 14.21 -10.37
CA GLY A 282 13.57 14.99 -10.80
C GLY A 282 13.10 14.72 -12.23
N ASP A 283 13.59 13.68 -12.88
CA ASP A 283 13.17 13.29 -14.22
C ASP A 283 11.82 12.54 -14.16
N ILE A 284 10.75 13.22 -14.57
CA ILE A 284 9.39 12.66 -14.54
C ILE A 284 9.19 11.59 -15.62
N ASP A 285 9.93 11.66 -16.70
CA ASP A 285 9.69 10.85 -17.89
C ASP A 285 10.61 9.64 -18.04
N GLY A 286 11.66 9.56 -17.22
CA GLY A 286 12.70 8.53 -17.33
C GLY A 286 12.35 7.17 -16.66
N GLY A 287 11.19 7.04 -16.04
CA GLY A 287 10.73 5.80 -15.38
C GLY A 287 9.24 5.75 -15.18
N ILE A 288 8.71 4.59 -14.77
CA ILE A 288 7.29 4.43 -14.42
C ILE A 288 7.08 4.61 -12.93
N TYR A 289 6.00 5.26 -12.53
CA TYR A 289 5.65 5.56 -11.13
C TYR A 289 4.26 5.03 -10.80
N ALA A 290 4.16 4.19 -9.78
CA ALA A 290 2.89 3.68 -9.32
C ALA A 290 2.08 4.82 -8.65
N LEU A 291 1.09 5.35 -9.37
CA LEU A 291 0.13 6.34 -8.90
C LEU A 291 -1.29 5.91 -9.26
N GLY A 292 -2.23 6.15 -8.34
CA GLY A 292 -3.64 5.83 -8.54
C GLY A 292 -4.49 7.06 -8.82
N PRO A 293 -5.75 6.90 -9.30
CA PRO A 293 -6.68 8.01 -9.58
C PRO A 293 -6.99 8.90 -8.37
N ALA A 294 -6.68 8.43 -7.14
CA ALA A 294 -6.77 9.25 -5.94
C ALA A 294 -5.96 10.55 -6.04
N MET A 295 -4.98 10.65 -6.98
CA MET A 295 -4.24 11.88 -7.22
C MET A 295 -5.16 13.06 -7.59
N GLY A 296 -6.28 12.83 -8.27
CA GLY A 296 -7.26 13.87 -8.59
C GLY A 296 -7.98 14.49 -7.37
N LEU A 297 -7.82 13.91 -6.17
CA LEU A 297 -8.28 14.44 -4.90
C LEU A 297 -7.20 15.20 -4.13
N ILE A 298 -5.96 15.21 -4.63
CA ILE A 298 -4.79 15.77 -3.94
C ILE A 298 -4.46 17.12 -4.56
N ASN A 299 -4.50 18.17 -3.74
CA ASN A 299 -4.26 19.56 -4.15
C ASN A 299 -3.25 20.28 -3.26
N ASP A 300 -2.58 19.53 -2.38
CA ASP A 300 -1.58 20.05 -1.46
C ASP A 300 -0.49 19.03 -1.12
N ILE A 301 0.66 19.55 -0.66
CA ILE A 301 1.75 18.76 -0.07
C ILE A 301 1.82 19.13 1.42
N LYS A 302 1.37 18.23 2.27
CA LYS A 302 1.37 18.41 3.73
C LYS A 302 2.43 17.54 4.40
N PRO A 303 2.93 17.94 5.58
CA PRO A 303 3.64 17.01 6.45
C PRO A 303 2.77 15.79 6.81
N VAL A 304 3.39 14.62 6.97
CA VAL A 304 2.69 13.36 7.31
C VAL A 304 1.82 13.53 8.56
N GLN A 305 2.34 14.16 9.62
CA GLN A 305 1.58 14.39 10.85
C GLN A 305 0.29 15.18 10.58
N GLN A 306 0.41 16.30 9.86
CA GLN A 306 -0.75 17.14 9.55
C GLN A 306 -1.76 16.41 8.66
N LEU A 307 -1.30 15.69 7.63
CA LEU A 307 -2.17 14.88 6.79
C LEU A 307 -3.00 13.91 7.62
N MET A 308 -2.36 13.18 8.52
CA MET A 308 -2.99 12.17 9.36
C MET A 308 -4.01 12.77 10.34
N ASP A 309 -3.71 13.95 10.88
CA ASP A 309 -4.61 14.66 11.79
C ASP A 309 -5.82 15.22 11.04
N ASP A 310 -5.58 15.89 9.90
CA ASP A 310 -6.64 16.46 9.04
C ASP A 310 -7.61 15.37 8.55
N MET A 311 -7.09 14.22 8.13
CA MET A 311 -7.93 13.10 7.65
C MET A 311 -8.86 12.56 8.72
N VAL A 312 -8.38 12.41 9.95
CA VAL A 312 -9.23 11.93 11.05
C VAL A 312 -10.25 12.99 11.45
N ALA A 313 -9.85 14.26 11.55
CA ALA A 313 -10.75 15.36 11.88
C ALA A 313 -11.88 15.49 10.83
N GLU A 314 -11.52 15.48 9.54
CA GLU A 314 -12.51 15.53 8.46
C GLU A 314 -13.44 14.29 8.47
N ALA A 315 -12.90 13.10 8.73
CA ALA A 315 -13.73 11.89 8.81
C ALA A 315 -14.72 11.96 9.99
N GLU A 316 -14.29 12.44 11.14
CA GLU A 316 -15.17 12.66 12.31
C GLU A 316 -16.25 13.70 12.01
N GLU A 317 -15.91 14.79 11.30
CA GLU A 317 -16.87 15.80 10.88
C GLU A 317 -17.94 15.21 9.95
N VAL A 318 -17.54 14.45 8.93
CA VAL A 318 -18.47 13.77 8.00
C VAL A 318 -19.38 12.80 8.75
N ILE A 319 -18.85 11.97 9.64
CA ILE A 319 -19.64 10.99 10.41
C ILE A 319 -20.67 11.71 11.30
N ASN A 320 -20.26 12.79 11.97
CA ASN A 320 -21.16 13.57 12.83
C ASN A 320 -22.23 14.31 12.01
N GLY A 321 -21.87 14.84 10.84
CA GLY A 321 -22.81 15.48 9.91
C GLY A 321 -23.87 14.51 9.40
N LEU A 322 -23.48 13.28 9.02
CA LEU A 322 -24.41 12.23 8.60
C LEU A 322 -25.33 11.82 9.76
N LYS A 323 -24.81 11.67 10.98
CA LYS A 323 -25.63 11.36 12.16
C LYS A 323 -26.66 12.44 12.44
N ALA A 324 -26.31 13.72 12.28
CA ALA A 324 -27.22 14.83 12.47
C ALA A 324 -28.31 14.93 11.38
N SER A 325 -28.11 14.29 10.23
CA SER A 325 -29.05 14.27 9.10
C SER A 325 -30.12 13.17 9.21
N ILE A 326 -30.02 12.30 10.21
CA ILE A 326 -30.99 11.19 10.44
C ILE A 326 -31.98 11.67 11.50
N TYR A 327 -33.25 11.77 11.11
CA TYR A 327 -34.39 12.15 11.98
C TYR A 327 -34.97 10.91 12.67
#